data_42e5c95161c519f3cdc35097cb9f97d1
#
_entry.id   42e5c95161c519f3cdc35097cb9f97d1
#
_cell.length_a   1.000
_cell.length_b   1.000
_cell.length_c   1.000
_cell.angle_alpha   90.00
_cell.angle_beta   90.00
_cell.angle_gamma   90.00
#
_symmetry.space_group_name_H-M   'P 1'
#
loop_
_entity.id
_entity.type
_entity.pdbx_description
1 polymer ?
#
loop_
_entity_poly.entity_id
_entity_poly.type
_entity_poly.pdbx_seq_one_letter_code
_entity_poly.pdbx_strand_id
1 'polypeptide(L)'
;TVQYFLNHYGEVNKKNLLAYKGYLVENFKPQTVNLRLQGINKFLEFTKQEKLKVKFVKVQQKNFLENVISDADYRFLKARLKADGYEEWYFIVWFMAATGARVSELLHIKAEHIKVGYLDLYSKGGKIRRLYIPKNLRTEAEKWLKNQGLTSGYIFLNRFGQRITTRGIASQLKHFAEKYGMNKEVVYPHSFRHRFA
;
A
#
# COMPACT_ATOMS: atom_id res chain seq x y z
N THR A 1 10.51 -19.49 0.71
CA THR A 1 10.10 -20.29 -0.49
C THR A 1 11.10 -21.39 -0.77
N VAL A 2 12.35 -21.07 -1.12
CA VAL A 2 13.39 -22.09 -1.43
C VAL A 2 13.65 -22.99 -0.24
N GLN A 3 13.91 -22.45 0.94
CA GLN A 3 14.13 -23.23 2.16
C GLN A 3 12.98 -24.19 2.47
N TYR A 4 11.72 -23.72 2.29
CA TYR A 4 10.53 -24.57 2.47
C TYR A 4 10.55 -25.74 1.48
N PHE A 5 10.87 -25.48 0.20
CA PHE A 5 10.97 -26.53 -0.81
C PHE A 5 12.03 -27.58 -0.44
N LEU A 6 13.24 -27.15 -0.11
CA LEU A 6 14.34 -28.05 0.24
C LEU A 6 14.02 -28.90 1.48
N ASN A 7 13.38 -28.32 2.48
CA ASN A 7 13.03 -29.04 3.72
C ASN A 7 11.92 -30.08 3.54
N HIS A 8 10.97 -29.85 2.61
CA HIS A 8 9.78 -30.71 2.48
C HIS A 8 9.80 -31.63 1.26
N TYR A 9 10.57 -31.28 0.24
CA TYR A 9 10.64 -32.03 -1.02
C TYR A 9 12.06 -32.58 -1.31
N GLY A 10 13.06 -32.14 -0.55
CA GLY A 10 14.42 -32.63 -0.63
C GLY A 10 15.14 -32.27 -1.93
N GLU A 11 15.46 -33.26 -2.76
CA GLU A 11 16.27 -33.06 -3.97
C GLU A 11 15.57 -32.20 -5.04
N VAL A 12 16.39 -31.42 -5.72
CA VAL A 12 15.98 -30.57 -6.85
C VAL A 12 15.85 -31.41 -8.11
N ASN A 13 14.70 -31.95 -8.37
CA ASN A 13 14.38 -32.69 -9.59
C ASN A 13 12.98 -32.30 -10.10
N LYS A 14 12.68 -32.66 -11.35
CA LYS A 14 11.43 -32.26 -12.00
C LYS A 14 10.19 -32.78 -11.28
N LYS A 15 10.23 -33.99 -10.72
CA LYS A 15 9.13 -34.61 -9.98
C LYS A 15 8.79 -33.78 -8.73
N ASN A 16 9.78 -33.48 -7.91
CA ASN A 16 9.62 -32.73 -6.68
C ASN A 16 9.17 -31.27 -6.92
N LEU A 17 9.70 -30.63 -7.98
CA LEU A 17 9.28 -29.28 -8.37
C LEU A 17 7.82 -29.23 -8.84
N LEU A 18 7.35 -30.24 -9.57
CA LEU A 18 5.96 -30.35 -9.97
C LEU A 18 5.04 -30.66 -8.78
N ALA A 19 5.45 -31.53 -7.86
CA ALA A 19 4.73 -31.80 -6.62
C ALA A 19 4.60 -30.53 -5.77
N TYR A 20 5.68 -29.76 -5.63
CA TYR A 20 5.62 -28.46 -4.94
C TYR A 20 4.70 -27.47 -5.64
N LYS A 21 4.72 -27.40 -6.97
CA LYS A 21 3.76 -26.56 -7.72
C LYS A 21 2.32 -26.99 -7.46
N GLY A 22 2.03 -28.29 -7.43
CA GLY A 22 0.70 -28.83 -7.09
C GLY A 22 0.24 -28.31 -5.72
N TYR A 23 1.07 -28.50 -4.69
CA TYR A 23 0.83 -27.97 -3.35
C TYR A 23 0.56 -26.45 -3.35
N LEU A 24 1.35 -25.67 -4.10
CA LEU A 24 1.13 -24.23 -4.18
C LEU A 24 -0.23 -23.88 -4.81
N VAL A 25 -0.63 -24.59 -5.86
CA VAL A 25 -1.90 -24.35 -6.56
C VAL A 25 -3.10 -24.69 -5.67
N GLU A 26 -3.02 -25.71 -4.87
CA GLU A 26 -4.08 -26.13 -3.94
C GLU A 26 -4.23 -25.15 -2.75
N ASN A 27 -3.13 -24.55 -2.28
CA ASN A 27 -3.12 -23.81 -1.02
C ASN A 27 -3.06 -22.28 -1.17
N PHE A 28 -2.78 -21.74 -2.37
CA PHE A 28 -2.53 -20.30 -2.56
C PHE A 28 -3.20 -19.73 -3.81
N LYS A 29 -3.49 -18.43 -3.76
CA LYS A 29 -4.00 -17.68 -4.91
C LYS A 29 -2.95 -17.66 -6.05
N PRO A 30 -3.36 -17.65 -7.33
CA PRO A 30 -2.46 -17.74 -8.48
C PRO A 30 -1.29 -16.75 -8.49
N GLN A 31 -1.50 -15.52 -8.03
CA GLN A 31 -0.44 -14.52 -7.90
C GLN A 31 0.64 -14.95 -6.89
N THR A 32 0.21 -15.51 -5.75
CA THR A 32 1.13 -16.02 -4.71
C THR A 32 1.89 -17.25 -5.21
N VAL A 33 1.20 -18.14 -5.95
CA VAL A 33 1.85 -19.29 -6.61
C VAL A 33 2.97 -18.80 -7.52
N ASN A 34 2.68 -17.87 -8.43
CA ASN A 34 3.66 -17.35 -9.37
C ASN A 34 4.83 -16.63 -8.68
N LEU A 35 4.57 -15.88 -7.62
CA LEU A 35 5.63 -15.24 -6.83
C LEU A 35 6.58 -16.28 -6.21
N ARG A 36 6.03 -17.37 -5.67
CA ARG A 36 6.83 -18.47 -5.10
C ARG A 36 7.56 -19.25 -6.18
N LEU A 37 6.94 -19.54 -7.32
CA LEU A 37 7.59 -20.17 -8.46
C LEU A 37 8.71 -19.30 -9.04
N GLN A 38 8.54 -17.97 -9.05
CA GLN A 38 9.61 -17.04 -9.44
C GLN A 38 10.84 -17.18 -8.54
N GLY A 39 10.64 -17.29 -7.21
CA GLY A 39 11.72 -17.54 -6.27
C GLY A 39 12.45 -18.87 -6.53
N ILE A 40 11.71 -19.95 -6.82
CA ILE A 40 12.28 -21.25 -7.21
C ILE A 40 13.05 -21.14 -8.54
N ASN A 41 12.47 -20.52 -9.56
CA ASN A 41 13.13 -20.37 -10.85
C ASN A 41 14.42 -19.54 -10.78
N LYS A 42 14.47 -18.54 -9.90
CA LYS A 42 15.70 -17.77 -9.62
C LYS A 42 16.76 -18.61 -8.91
N PHE A 43 16.35 -19.48 -8.00
CA PHE A 43 17.24 -20.44 -7.36
C PHE A 43 17.81 -21.44 -8.39
N LEU A 44 16.99 -21.96 -9.30
CA LEU A 44 17.42 -22.84 -10.38
C LEU A 44 18.39 -22.16 -11.36
N GLU A 45 18.20 -20.87 -11.66
CA GLU A 45 19.16 -20.06 -12.41
C GLU A 45 20.51 -19.99 -11.69
N PHE A 46 20.48 -19.65 -10.41
CA PHE A 46 21.69 -19.55 -9.59
C PHE A 46 22.46 -20.86 -9.50
N THR A 47 21.77 -22.01 -9.40
CA THR A 47 22.37 -23.34 -9.33
C THR A 47 22.67 -23.96 -10.71
N LYS A 48 22.54 -23.18 -11.80
CA LYS A 48 22.77 -23.64 -13.19
C LYS A 48 21.86 -24.81 -13.61
N GLN A 49 20.66 -24.90 -13.05
CA GLN A 49 19.67 -25.94 -13.35
C GLN A 49 18.45 -25.38 -14.12
N GLU A 50 18.68 -24.46 -15.05
CA GLU A 50 17.64 -23.72 -15.76
C GLU A 50 16.66 -24.61 -16.54
N LYS A 51 17.11 -25.78 -17.00
CA LYS A 51 16.27 -26.78 -17.69
C LYS A 51 15.10 -27.29 -16.83
N LEU A 52 15.20 -27.15 -15.51
CA LEU A 52 14.18 -27.57 -14.55
C LEU A 52 13.16 -26.47 -14.22
N LYS A 53 13.28 -25.26 -14.79
CA LYS A 53 12.34 -24.15 -14.54
C LYS A 53 10.89 -24.58 -14.67
N VAL A 54 10.09 -24.12 -13.73
CA VAL A 54 8.67 -24.44 -13.64
C VAL A 54 7.85 -23.33 -14.29
N LYS A 55 6.94 -23.70 -15.19
CA LYS A 55 6.02 -22.75 -15.85
C LYS A 55 5.06 -22.16 -14.81
N PHE A 56 4.81 -20.85 -14.92
CA PHE A 56 3.82 -20.14 -14.14
C PHE A 56 2.39 -20.62 -14.43
N VAL A 57 1.50 -20.39 -13.48
CA VAL A 57 0.06 -20.59 -13.67
C VAL A 57 -0.57 -19.38 -14.35
N LYS A 58 -1.61 -19.60 -15.15
CA LYS A 58 -2.37 -18.50 -15.74
C LYS A 58 -3.08 -17.70 -14.64
N VAL A 59 -2.96 -16.40 -14.67
CA VAL A 59 -3.68 -15.48 -13.79
C VAL A 59 -4.71 -14.76 -14.62
N GLN A 60 -5.99 -14.95 -14.28
CA GLN A 60 -7.02 -14.09 -14.85
C GLN A 60 -6.88 -12.68 -14.30
N GLN A 61 -6.64 -11.73 -15.17
CA GLN A 61 -6.70 -10.32 -14.79
C GLN A 61 -8.17 -9.92 -14.70
N LYS A 62 -8.58 -9.44 -13.53
CA LYS A 62 -9.89 -8.80 -13.39
C LYS A 62 -9.81 -7.41 -14.01
N ASN A 63 -10.69 -7.14 -14.96
CA ASN A 63 -10.75 -5.84 -15.66
C ASN A 63 -11.38 -4.72 -14.83
N PHE A 64 -11.74 -4.99 -13.59
CA PHE A 64 -12.32 -4.03 -12.65
C PHE A 64 -11.66 -4.13 -11.28
N LEU A 65 -11.56 -3.00 -10.62
CA LEU A 65 -11.04 -2.92 -9.27
C LEU A 65 -12.15 -3.30 -8.29
N GLU A 66 -11.98 -4.44 -7.63
CA GLU A 66 -12.81 -4.81 -6.48
C GLU A 66 -12.33 -4.05 -5.22
N ASN A 67 -13.25 -3.83 -4.30
CA ASN A 67 -12.95 -3.23 -3.00
C ASN A 67 -12.36 -1.81 -3.07
N VAL A 68 -12.86 -1.00 -3.98
CA VAL A 68 -12.58 0.45 -3.99
C VAL A 68 -13.64 1.17 -3.16
N ILE A 69 -13.20 2.07 -2.30
CA ILE A 69 -14.10 2.88 -1.48
C ILE A 69 -15.00 3.76 -2.37
N SER A 70 -16.30 3.74 -2.12
CA SER A 70 -17.26 4.59 -2.84
C SER A 70 -17.08 6.07 -2.46
N ASP A 71 -17.58 6.97 -3.31
CA ASP A 71 -17.61 8.41 -3.00
C ASP A 71 -18.41 8.71 -1.74
N ALA A 72 -19.52 8.00 -1.53
CA ALA A 72 -20.37 8.14 -0.36
C ALA A 72 -19.61 7.72 0.92
N ASP A 73 -18.98 6.54 0.91
CA ASP A 73 -18.21 6.04 2.04
C ASP A 73 -16.99 6.92 2.35
N TYR A 74 -16.30 7.41 1.31
CA TYR A 74 -15.18 8.33 1.49
C TYR A 74 -15.63 9.64 2.17
N ARG A 75 -16.73 10.24 1.68
CA ARG A 75 -17.28 11.48 2.27
C ARG A 75 -17.74 11.25 3.70
N PHE A 76 -18.42 10.15 3.95
CA PHE A 76 -18.85 9.73 5.28
C PHE A 76 -17.70 9.58 6.25
N LEU A 77 -16.68 8.78 5.89
CA LEU A 77 -15.48 8.58 6.72
C LEU A 77 -14.80 9.91 7.04
N LYS A 78 -14.59 10.75 6.01
CA LYS A 78 -13.93 12.05 6.17
C LYS A 78 -14.72 12.99 7.09
N ALA A 79 -16.06 13.01 6.95
CA ALA A 79 -16.92 13.81 7.81
C ALA A 79 -16.90 13.33 9.27
N ARG A 80 -16.96 12.02 9.48
CA ARG A 80 -16.88 11.42 10.85
C ARG A 80 -15.54 11.69 11.51
N LEU A 81 -14.43 11.53 10.81
CA LEU A 81 -13.09 11.82 11.33
C LEU A 81 -12.97 13.28 11.77
N LYS A 82 -13.52 14.22 10.99
CA LYS A 82 -13.52 15.65 11.33
C LYS A 82 -14.42 15.95 12.54
N ALA A 83 -15.63 15.41 12.56
CA ALA A 83 -16.61 15.63 13.64
C ALA A 83 -16.13 15.07 14.99
N ASP A 84 -15.45 13.94 14.98
CA ASP A 84 -14.93 13.28 16.18
C ASP A 84 -13.55 13.82 16.61
N GLY A 85 -13.01 14.86 15.96
CA GLY A 85 -11.74 15.51 16.32
C GLY A 85 -10.48 14.75 15.89
N TYR A 86 -10.60 13.74 15.02
CA TYR A 86 -9.45 13.02 14.48
C TYR A 86 -8.82 13.75 13.30
N GLU A 87 -8.38 14.99 13.51
CA GLU A 87 -7.91 15.89 12.42
C GLU A 87 -6.75 15.30 11.61
N GLU A 88 -5.76 14.70 12.26
CA GLU A 88 -4.63 14.06 11.57
C GLU A 88 -5.14 12.96 10.59
N TRP A 89 -6.07 12.12 11.04
CA TRP A 89 -6.64 11.04 10.25
C TRP A 89 -7.55 11.55 9.13
N TYR A 90 -8.25 12.66 9.37
CA TYR A 90 -8.99 13.40 8.35
C TYR A 90 -8.05 13.84 7.22
N PHE A 91 -6.88 14.42 7.56
CA PHE A 91 -5.90 14.83 6.56
C PHE A 91 -5.21 13.63 5.89
N ILE A 92 -4.85 12.57 6.60
CA ILE A 92 -4.30 11.32 6.02
C ILE A 92 -5.22 10.79 4.93
N VAL A 93 -6.51 10.64 5.23
CA VAL A 93 -7.52 10.15 4.27
C VAL A 93 -7.68 11.12 3.09
N TRP A 94 -7.72 12.41 3.36
CA TRP A 94 -7.86 13.41 2.30
C TRP A 94 -6.64 13.48 1.39
N PHE A 95 -5.44 13.47 1.93
CA PHE A 95 -4.20 13.43 1.14
C PHE A 95 -4.11 12.20 0.25
N MET A 96 -4.38 11.00 0.77
CA MET A 96 -4.38 9.78 -0.04
C MET A 96 -5.36 9.87 -1.22
N ALA A 97 -6.58 10.32 -0.95
CA ALA A 97 -7.64 10.40 -1.96
C ALA A 97 -7.45 11.54 -2.97
N ALA A 98 -6.86 12.67 -2.57
CA ALA A 98 -6.71 13.84 -3.42
C ALA A 98 -5.40 13.90 -4.20
N THR A 99 -4.38 13.13 -3.80
CA THR A 99 -3.06 13.13 -4.46
C THR A 99 -2.73 11.80 -5.13
N GLY A 100 -3.46 10.75 -4.83
CA GLY A 100 -3.16 9.41 -5.27
C GLY A 100 -1.80 8.89 -4.78
N ALA A 101 -1.26 9.44 -3.69
CA ALA A 101 0.01 9.00 -3.09
C ALA A 101 -0.07 7.55 -2.62
N ARG A 102 1.02 6.80 -2.80
CA ARG A 102 1.18 5.55 -2.03
C ARG A 102 1.33 5.90 -0.55
N VAL A 103 0.90 5.00 0.34
CA VAL A 103 1.02 5.24 1.79
C VAL A 103 2.46 5.53 2.23
N SER A 104 3.45 4.90 1.61
CA SER A 104 4.87 5.19 1.88
C SER A 104 5.28 6.58 1.39
N GLU A 105 4.71 7.08 0.30
CA GLU A 105 4.97 8.40 -0.26
C GLU A 105 4.30 9.50 0.60
N LEU A 106 3.09 9.26 1.07
CA LEU A 106 2.37 10.11 2.01
C LEU A 106 3.23 10.47 3.23
N LEU A 107 3.93 9.49 3.77
CA LEU A 107 4.79 9.65 4.95
C LEU A 107 6.01 10.55 4.72
N HIS A 108 6.33 10.91 3.48
CA HIS A 108 7.41 11.84 3.15
C HIS A 108 6.93 13.28 2.98
N ILE A 109 5.62 13.53 3.12
CA ILE A 109 5.09 14.90 3.06
C ILE A 109 5.54 15.67 4.30
N LYS A 110 6.07 16.86 4.06
CA LYS A 110 6.53 17.79 5.08
C LYS A 110 5.75 19.11 4.98
N ALA A 111 5.80 19.92 6.03
CA ALA A 111 5.18 21.24 6.06
C ALA A 111 5.67 22.15 4.90
N GLU A 112 6.93 22.02 4.51
CA GLU A 112 7.51 22.75 3.39
C GLU A 112 6.84 22.39 2.05
N HIS A 113 6.48 21.10 1.86
CA HIS A 113 5.75 20.65 0.66
C HIS A 113 4.33 21.22 0.58
N ILE A 114 3.69 21.45 1.73
CA ILE A 114 2.40 22.13 1.78
C ILE A 114 2.52 23.56 1.26
N LYS A 115 3.56 24.29 1.69
CA LYS A 115 3.82 25.67 1.25
C LYS A 115 4.05 25.78 -0.26
N VAL A 116 4.85 24.86 -0.84
CA VAL A 116 5.13 24.87 -2.29
C VAL A 116 4.05 24.19 -3.15
N GLY A 117 3.23 23.32 -2.57
CA GLY A 117 2.13 22.66 -3.24
C GLY A 117 2.49 21.37 -3.98
N TYR A 118 3.69 20.84 -3.80
CA TYR A 118 4.11 19.56 -4.39
C TYR A 118 5.24 18.88 -3.61
N LEU A 119 5.45 17.60 -3.92
CA LEU A 119 6.55 16.78 -3.45
C LEU A 119 7.16 16.02 -4.64
N ASP A 120 8.46 16.11 -4.83
CA ASP A 120 9.20 15.32 -5.82
C ASP A 120 9.63 13.97 -5.22
N LEU A 121 9.21 12.90 -5.88
CA LEU A 121 9.44 11.52 -5.47
C LEU A 121 10.43 10.85 -6.43
N TYR A 122 11.49 10.31 -5.87
CA TYR A 122 12.51 9.57 -6.62
C TYR A 122 12.16 8.08 -6.68
N SER A 123 12.08 7.50 -7.86
CA SER A 123 11.84 6.07 -8.09
C SER A 123 13.07 5.36 -8.62
N LYS A 124 13.05 4.01 -8.61
CA LYS A 124 14.13 3.21 -9.19
C LYS A 124 14.43 3.64 -10.62
N GLY A 125 15.72 3.78 -10.96
CA GLY A 125 16.17 4.20 -12.28
C GLY A 125 16.22 5.72 -12.49
N GLY A 126 16.26 6.52 -11.41
CA GLY A 126 16.43 7.97 -11.46
C GLY A 126 15.21 8.75 -11.97
N LYS A 127 14.06 8.07 -12.15
CA LYS A 127 12.83 8.75 -12.58
C LYS A 127 12.26 9.56 -11.41
N ILE A 128 11.98 10.84 -11.68
CA ILE A 128 11.32 11.75 -10.74
C ILE A 128 9.83 11.80 -11.10
N ARG A 129 8.99 11.64 -10.08
CA ARG A 129 7.54 11.86 -10.18
C ARG A 129 7.14 12.98 -9.22
N ARG A 130 6.47 14.01 -9.74
CA ARG A 130 5.91 15.07 -8.91
C ARG A 130 4.51 14.72 -8.44
N LEU A 131 4.31 14.79 -7.13
CA LEU A 131 3.03 14.62 -6.46
C LEU A 131 2.48 16.02 -6.16
N TYR A 132 1.40 16.42 -6.83
CA TYR A 132 0.76 17.71 -6.60
C TYR A 132 -0.22 17.66 -5.46
N ILE A 133 -0.27 18.73 -4.66
CA ILE A 133 -1.21 18.91 -3.56
C ILE A 133 -2.25 19.93 -4.00
N PRO A 134 -3.54 19.55 -4.17
CA PRO A 134 -4.60 20.44 -4.61
C PRO A 134 -4.75 21.67 -3.70
N LYS A 135 -5.08 22.83 -4.29
CA LYS A 135 -5.12 24.12 -3.58
C LYS A 135 -6.04 24.10 -2.35
N ASN A 136 -7.22 23.50 -2.46
CA ASN A 136 -8.16 23.39 -1.34
C ASN A 136 -7.60 22.57 -0.18
N LEU A 137 -6.97 21.42 -0.47
CA LEU A 137 -6.31 20.60 0.54
C LEU A 137 -5.13 21.35 1.18
N ARG A 138 -4.33 22.03 0.36
CA ARG A 138 -3.20 22.84 0.84
C ARG A 138 -3.64 23.92 1.83
N THR A 139 -4.65 24.72 1.46
CA THR A 139 -5.15 25.79 2.32
C THR A 139 -5.66 25.27 3.68
N GLU A 140 -6.38 24.16 3.69
CA GLU A 140 -6.86 23.57 4.95
C GLU A 140 -5.72 22.93 5.76
N ALA A 141 -4.77 22.28 5.09
CA ALA A 141 -3.59 21.72 5.76
C ALA A 141 -2.68 22.80 6.37
N GLU A 142 -2.50 23.95 5.72
CA GLU A 142 -1.77 25.10 6.27
C GLU A 142 -2.39 25.59 7.58
N LYS A 143 -3.72 25.72 7.63
CA LYS A 143 -4.45 26.10 8.86
C LYS A 143 -4.25 25.06 9.96
N TRP A 144 -4.42 23.78 9.63
CA TRP A 144 -4.23 22.68 10.56
C TRP A 144 -2.82 22.67 11.16
N LEU A 145 -1.78 22.78 10.31
CA LEU A 145 -0.39 22.81 10.76
C LEU A 145 -0.10 24.02 11.64
N LYS A 146 -0.65 25.19 11.32
CA LYS A 146 -0.53 26.40 12.15
C LYS A 146 -1.14 26.17 13.53
N ASN A 147 -2.32 25.56 13.61
CA ASN A 147 -2.98 25.24 14.89
C ASN A 147 -2.17 24.22 15.72
N GLN A 148 -1.43 23.32 15.07
CA GLN A 148 -0.54 22.36 15.72
C GLN A 148 0.85 22.98 16.08
N GLY A 149 1.13 24.23 15.70
CA GLY A 149 2.44 24.83 15.86
C GLY A 149 3.54 24.20 14.99
N LEU A 150 3.18 23.41 13.97
CA LEU A 150 4.12 22.68 13.12
C LEU A 150 4.52 23.53 11.90
N THR A 151 5.70 24.10 11.92
CA THR A 151 6.21 24.99 10.86
C THR A 151 7.14 24.31 9.87
N SER A 152 7.72 23.17 10.23
CA SER A 152 8.68 22.42 9.42
C SER A 152 8.67 20.93 9.75
N GLY A 153 9.22 20.10 8.85
CA GLY A 153 9.34 18.65 9.04
C GLY A 153 8.11 17.85 8.66
N TYR A 154 8.10 16.56 8.99
CA TYR A 154 7.02 15.63 8.63
C TYR A 154 5.70 16.00 9.30
N ILE A 155 4.58 15.92 8.55
CA ILE A 155 3.27 16.36 9.02
C ILE A 155 2.43 15.26 9.65
N PHE A 156 2.73 13.99 9.39
CA PHE A 156 2.01 12.85 9.97
C PHE A 156 2.87 12.17 11.03
N LEU A 157 2.59 12.50 12.29
CA LEU A 157 3.35 12.07 13.45
C LEU A 157 2.49 11.21 14.36
N ASN A 158 3.10 10.27 15.06
CA ASN A 158 2.43 9.53 16.11
C ASN A 158 2.40 10.36 17.42
N ARG A 159 1.70 9.85 18.43
CA ARG A 159 1.59 10.50 19.76
C ARG A 159 2.94 10.78 20.46
N PHE A 160 4.03 10.21 19.97
CA PHE A 160 5.39 10.42 20.48
C PHE A 160 6.20 11.42 19.64
N GLY A 161 5.57 12.12 18.70
CA GLY A 161 6.23 13.06 17.78
C GLY A 161 7.09 12.39 16.70
N GLN A 162 7.00 11.06 16.54
CA GLN A 162 7.72 10.34 15.51
C GLN A 162 6.82 10.12 14.29
N ARG A 163 7.43 9.99 13.11
CA ARG A 163 6.68 9.70 11.87
C ARG A 163 5.86 8.42 12.02
N ILE A 164 4.58 8.50 11.69
CA ILE A 164 3.68 7.33 11.68
C ILE A 164 4.18 6.27 10.68
N THR A 165 3.85 5.01 10.91
CA THR A 165 4.25 3.91 10.01
C THR A 165 3.14 3.54 9.03
N THR A 166 3.52 2.96 7.88
CA THR A 166 2.54 2.44 6.90
C THR A 166 1.60 1.40 7.51
N ARG A 167 2.14 0.54 8.40
CA ARG A 167 1.37 -0.46 9.14
C ARG A 167 0.41 0.21 10.12
N GLY A 168 0.86 1.26 10.81
CA GLY A 168 0.03 2.06 11.72
C GLY A 168 -1.16 2.68 11.00
N ILE A 169 -0.94 3.27 9.81
CA ILE A 169 -2.03 3.81 8.98
C ILE A 169 -3.01 2.71 8.59
N ALA A 170 -2.54 1.57 8.07
CA ALA A 170 -3.42 0.49 7.64
C ALA A 170 -4.24 -0.09 8.80
N SER A 171 -3.63 -0.26 9.98
CA SER A 171 -4.31 -0.76 11.19
C SER A 171 -5.38 0.23 11.68
N GLN A 172 -5.05 1.51 11.75
CA GLN A 172 -5.96 2.53 12.24
C GLN A 172 -7.14 2.78 11.29
N LEU A 173 -6.94 2.70 9.98
CA LEU A 173 -8.03 2.77 9.00
C LEU A 173 -9.03 1.63 9.19
N LYS A 174 -8.57 0.41 9.46
CA LYS A 174 -9.44 -0.72 9.80
C LYS A 174 -10.22 -0.48 11.10
N HIS A 175 -9.55 0.08 12.11
CA HIS A 175 -10.23 0.45 13.36
C HIS A 175 -11.33 1.50 13.11
N PHE A 176 -11.09 2.52 12.31
CA PHE A 176 -12.14 3.50 11.95
C PHE A 176 -13.28 2.86 11.13
N ALA A 177 -12.96 1.92 10.23
CA ALA A 177 -14.00 1.18 9.53
C ALA A 177 -14.91 0.43 10.52
N GLU A 178 -14.34 -0.25 11.50
CA GLU A 178 -15.11 -0.89 12.59
C GLU A 178 -15.93 0.11 13.39
N LYS A 179 -15.27 1.16 13.88
CA LYS A 179 -15.89 2.20 14.71
C LYS A 179 -17.12 2.83 14.03
N TYR A 180 -17.07 3.01 12.72
CA TYR A 180 -18.12 3.68 11.96
C TYR A 180 -19.05 2.72 11.19
N GLY A 181 -18.96 1.41 11.44
CA GLY A 181 -19.81 0.40 10.81
C GLY A 181 -19.60 0.28 9.29
N MET A 182 -18.40 0.58 8.80
CA MET A 182 -18.04 0.53 7.38
C MET A 182 -17.43 -0.83 6.99
N ASN A 183 -17.50 -1.18 5.72
CA ASN A 183 -16.83 -2.36 5.20
C ASN A 183 -15.30 -2.19 5.27
N LYS A 184 -14.62 -3.03 6.08
CA LYS A 184 -13.16 -3.03 6.23
C LYS A 184 -12.39 -3.32 4.95
N GLU A 185 -13.01 -4.04 4.02
CA GLU A 185 -12.37 -4.45 2.77
C GLU A 185 -12.21 -3.27 1.79
N VAL A 186 -12.92 -2.16 2.01
CA VAL A 186 -12.79 -0.95 1.19
C VAL A 186 -12.04 0.19 1.89
N VAL A 187 -11.84 0.13 3.22
CA VAL A 187 -11.16 1.18 3.99
C VAL A 187 -9.69 0.81 4.23
N TYR A 188 -8.88 0.95 3.20
CA TYR A 188 -7.43 0.68 3.26
C TYR A 188 -6.65 1.62 2.31
N PRO A 189 -5.35 1.85 2.52
CA PRO A 189 -4.60 2.90 1.81
C PRO A 189 -4.68 2.84 0.28
N HIS A 190 -4.56 1.64 -0.33
CA HIS A 190 -4.64 1.53 -1.80
C HIS A 190 -6.03 1.82 -2.35
N SER A 191 -7.10 1.60 -1.58
CA SER A 191 -8.46 1.91 -1.99
C SER A 191 -8.65 3.41 -2.28
N PHE A 192 -8.11 4.28 -1.41
CA PHE A 192 -8.14 5.73 -1.64
C PHE A 192 -7.34 6.14 -2.87
N ARG A 193 -6.21 5.49 -3.12
CA ARG A 193 -5.43 5.72 -4.33
C ARG A 193 -6.15 5.24 -5.60
N HIS A 194 -6.83 4.10 -5.55
CA HIS A 194 -7.63 3.59 -6.68
C HIS A 194 -8.81 4.52 -7.01
N ARG A 195 -9.41 5.12 -5.99
CA ARG A 195 -10.45 6.14 -6.18
C ARG A 195 -9.92 7.40 -6.90
N PHE A 196 -8.66 7.76 -6.73
CA PHE A 196 -8.02 8.90 -7.40
C PHE A 196 -7.80 8.67 -8.90
N ALA A 197 -7.55 7.43 -9.33
CA ALA A 197 -7.25 7.05 -10.71
C ALA A 197 -8.50 6.99 -11.58
#